data_c66d48694d8667845ade11c82fea663d
#
_entry.id   c66d48694d8667845ade11c82fea663d
#
_cell.length_a   1.000
_cell.length_b   1.000
_cell.length_c   1.000
_cell.angle_alpha   90.00
_cell.angle_beta   90.00
_cell.angle_gamma   90.00
#
_symmetry.space_group_name_H-M   'P 1'
#
loop_
_entity.id
_entity.type
_entity.pdbx_description
1 polymer ?
#
loop_
_entity_poly.entity_id
_entity_poly.type
_entity_poly.pdbx_seq_one_letter_code
_entity_poly.pdbx_strand_id
1 'polypeptide(L)'
;MEPAQAPDTGTLAQYRLAILGAARRFKHYPDVAVENNWQGKVEVRMSVDSSGEITALNLRASAGHEVLDQHALEIVERAKAMAPIPSALRGKEFAVDVPVVFSLREPGA
;
A
#
# COMPACT_ATOMS: atom_id res chain seq x y z
N MET A 1 -22.95 -19.42 10.75
CA MET A 1 -21.91 -19.06 11.06
C MET A 1 -21.54 -17.89 10.54
N GLU A 2 -21.29 -17.19 10.98
CA GLU A 2 -21.03 -16.07 10.56
C GLU A 2 -19.90 -16.01 9.75
N PRO A 3 -19.79 -15.09 9.10
CA PRO A 3 -18.65 -14.99 8.26
C PRO A 3 -17.46 -14.77 9.11
N ALA A 4 -17.22 -15.65 9.98
CA ALA A 4 -16.12 -15.52 10.88
C ALA A 4 -14.83 -15.53 10.16
N GLN A 5 -14.83 -16.03 8.95
CA GLN A 5 -13.61 -16.04 8.24
C GLN A 5 -13.30 -14.72 7.60
N ALA A 6 -14.26 -13.87 7.40
CA ALA A 6 -14.04 -12.59 6.75
C ALA A 6 -13.35 -11.63 7.71
N PRO A 7 -12.32 -10.91 7.29
CA PRO A 7 -11.70 -9.93 8.17
C PRO A 7 -12.66 -8.80 8.49
N ASP A 8 -12.53 -8.28 9.69
CA ASP A 8 -13.28 -7.14 10.12
C ASP A 8 -12.87 -5.91 9.34
N THR A 9 -13.83 -5.17 8.80
CA THR A 9 -13.51 -3.98 8.03
C THR A 9 -12.71 -2.98 8.84
N GLY A 10 -13.02 -2.84 10.12
CA GLY A 10 -12.28 -1.93 10.97
C GLY A 10 -10.84 -2.33 11.12
N THR A 11 -10.58 -3.63 11.24
CA THR A 11 -9.21 -4.12 11.35
C THR A 11 -8.45 -3.91 10.05
N LEU A 12 -9.11 -4.11 8.91
CA LEU A 12 -8.46 -3.84 7.63
C LEU A 12 -8.12 -2.37 7.49
N ALA A 13 -9.02 -1.49 7.93
CA ALA A 13 -8.75 -0.07 7.87
C ALA A 13 -7.57 0.31 8.76
N GLN A 14 -7.47 -0.29 9.94
CA GLN A 14 -6.34 -0.04 10.82
C GLN A 14 -5.04 -0.50 10.20
N TYR A 15 -5.05 -1.68 9.57
CA TYR A 15 -3.86 -2.20 8.94
C TYR A 15 -3.45 -1.30 7.78
N ARG A 16 -4.43 -0.83 7.00
CA ARG A 16 -4.13 0.07 5.90
C ARG A 16 -3.48 1.35 6.38
N LEU A 17 -3.98 1.91 7.51
CA LEU A 17 -3.38 3.10 8.07
C LEU A 17 -1.95 2.85 8.53
N ALA A 18 -1.70 1.67 9.10
CA ALA A 18 -0.34 1.33 9.52
C ALA A 18 0.59 1.24 8.32
N ILE A 19 0.12 0.65 7.23
CA ILE A 19 0.91 0.56 6.02
C ILE A 19 1.16 1.95 5.45
N LEU A 20 0.14 2.80 5.43
CA LEU A 20 0.31 4.17 4.94
C LEU A 20 1.32 4.94 5.77
N GLY A 21 1.29 4.77 7.09
CA GLY A 21 2.28 5.41 7.95
C GLY A 21 3.68 4.92 7.68
N ALA A 22 3.84 3.62 7.47
CA ALA A 22 5.15 3.07 7.16
C ALA A 22 5.60 3.49 5.77
N ALA A 23 4.66 3.60 4.83
CA ALA A 23 4.99 3.96 3.46
C ALA A 23 5.61 5.35 3.38
N ARG A 24 5.23 6.24 4.30
CA ARG A 24 5.80 7.58 4.30
C ARG A 24 7.31 7.55 4.50
N ARG A 25 7.82 6.56 5.20
CA ARG A 25 9.25 6.45 5.43
C ARG A 25 9.99 6.03 4.18
N PHE A 26 9.33 5.34 3.26
CA PHE A 26 9.96 4.86 2.05
C PHE A 26 9.54 5.69 0.83
N LYS A 27 8.64 6.66 1.01
CA LYS A 27 8.17 7.43 -0.11
C LYS A 27 9.30 8.29 -0.62
N HIS A 28 9.73 7.98 -1.81
CA HIS A 28 10.88 8.63 -2.41
C HIS A 28 10.47 8.98 -3.83
N TYR A 29 10.61 10.24 -4.17
CA TYR A 29 10.16 10.70 -5.47
C TYR A 29 11.26 10.43 -6.50
N PRO A 30 10.98 9.67 -7.54
CA PRO A 30 12.01 9.42 -8.56
C PRO A 30 12.45 10.73 -9.23
N ASP A 31 13.74 10.84 -9.49
CA ASP A 31 14.28 12.07 -10.05
C ASP A 31 13.63 12.42 -11.39
N VAL A 32 13.40 11.42 -12.23
CA VAL A 32 12.82 11.68 -13.53
C VAL A 32 11.41 12.25 -13.38
N ALA A 33 10.69 11.81 -12.37
CA ALA A 33 9.33 12.31 -12.15
C ALA A 33 9.37 13.74 -11.63
N VAL A 34 10.34 14.07 -10.79
CA VAL A 34 10.49 15.43 -10.32
C VAL A 34 10.83 16.35 -11.48
N GLU A 35 11.75 15.92 -12.34
CA GLU A 35 12.17 16.75 -13.47
C GLU A 35 11.05 17.01 -14.44
N ASN A 36 10.13 16.06 -14.56
CA ASN A 36 9.03 16.19 -15.52
C ASN A 36 7.72 16.61 -14.84
N ASN A 37 7.77 16.92 -13.56
CA ASN A 37 6.58 17.33 -12.80
C ASN A 37 5.48 16.29 -12.85
N TRP A 38 5.85 15.02 -12.84
CA TRP A 38 4.86 13.95 -12.83
C TRP A 38 4.29 13.77 -11.44
N GLN A 39 3.00 13.79 -11.33
CA GLN A 39 2.28 13.62 -10.07
C GLN A 39 1.09 12.72 -10.31
N GLY A 40 0.53 12.18 -9.24
CA GLY A 40 -0.65 11.37 -9.35
C GLY A 40 -0.83 10.46 -8.16
N LYS A 41 -1.90 9.69 -8.20
CA LYS A 41 -2.21 8.73 -7.15
C LYS A 41 -2.19 7.33 -7.75
N VAL A 42 -1.51 6.42 -7.07
CA VAL A 42 -1.48 5.02 -7.45
C VAL A 42 -2.22 4.25 -6.39
N GLU A 43 -3.11 3.35 -6.81
CA GLU A 43 -3.79 2.50 -5.86
C GLU A 43 -3.32 1.09 -6.05
N VAL A 44 -2.80 0.47 -4.98
CA VAL A 44 -2.21 -0.86 -5.04
C VAL A 44 -3.04 -1.79 -4.18
N ARG A 45 -3.45 -2.92 -4.74
CA ARG A 45 -4.10 -3.97 -3.97
C ARG A 45 -3.06 -4.99 -3.56
N MET A 46 -2.90 -5.17 -2.26
CA MET A 46 -1.96 -6.15 -1.72
C MET A 46 -2.75 -7.33 -1.21
N SER A 47 -2.50 -8.50 -1.75
CA SER A 47 -3.12 -9.74 -1.30
C SER A 47 -2.17 -10.49 -0.40
N VAL A 48 -2.66 -10.97 0.73
CA VAL A 48 -1.84 -11.62 1.75
C VAL A 48 -2.48 -12.96 2.07
N ASP A 49 -1.66 -14.01 2.14
CA ASP A 49 -2.19 -15.34 2.44
C ASP A 49 -2.23 -15.56 3.97
N SER A 50 -2.67 -16.74 4.36
CA SER A 50 -2.87 -17.02 5.78
C SER A 50 -1.55 -17.10 6.54
N SER A 51 -0.42 -17.23 5.85
CA SER A 51 0.87 -17.21 6.53
C SER A 51 1.43 -15.80 6.66
N GLY A 52 0.74 -14.79 6.13
CA GLY A 52 1.20 -13.43 6.23
C GLY A 52 2.09 -12.98 5.09
N GLU A 53 2.18 -13.78 4.04
CA GLU A 53 3.04 -13.45 2.91
C GLU A 53 2.24 -12.80 1.80
N ILE A 54 2.87 -11.85 1.12
CA ILE A 54 2.21 -11.21 -0.02
C ILE A 54 2.16 -12.22 -1.17
N THR A 55 0.95 -12.45 -1.68
CA THR A 55 0.78 -13.33 -2.83
C THR A 55 0.62 -12.56 -4.12
N ALA A 56 0.21 -11.29 -4.05
CA ALA A 56 0.04 -10.48 -5.25
C ALA A 56 0.03 -9.01 -4.89
N LEU A 57 0.61 -8.20 -5.76
CA LEU A 57 0.52 -6.76 -5.71
C LEU A 57 -0.01 -6.30 -7.05
N ASN A 58 -1.20 -5.76 -7.06
CA ASN A 58 -1.86 -5.37 -8.30
C ASN A 58 -2.17 -3.90 -8.31
N LEU A 59 -1.97 -3.26 -9.47
CA LEU A 59 -2.36 -1.88 -9.61
C LEU A 59 -3.86 -1.80 -9.81
N ARG A 60 -4.52 -1.08 -8.93
CA ARG A 60 -5.95 -0.83 -9.09
C ARG A 60 -6.18 0.47 -9.83
N ALA A 61 -5.26 1.42 -9.68
CA ALA A 61 -5.32 2.68 -10.39
C ALA A 61 -3.91 3.16 -10.62
N SER A 62 -3.65 3.64 -11.82
CA SER A 62 -2.34 4.11 -12.21
C SER A 62 -2.28 5.62 -12.09
N ALA A 63 -1.09 6.15 -11.83
CA ALA A 63 -0.87 7.59 -11.86
C ALA A 63 -0.66 8.11 -13.27
N GLY A 64 -0.70 7.21 -14.27
CA GLY A 64 -0.46 7.61 -15.65
C GLY A 64 1.01 7.62 -16.02
N HIS A 65 1.90 7.26 -15.10
CA HIS A 65 3.34 7.25 -15.35
C HIS A 65 3.91 5.98 -14.77
N GLU A 66 4.48 5.16 -15.63
CA GLU A 66 4.96 3.84 -15.22
C GLU A 66 5.98 3.94 -14.10
N VAL A 67 6.82 4.96 -14.13
CA VAL A 67 7.84 5.13 -13.10
C VAL A 67 7.18 5.29 -11.72
N LEU A 68 6.12 6.06 -11.63
CA LEU A 68 5.42 6.25 -10.37
C LEU A 68 4.71 4.97 -9.95
N ASP A 69 4.12 4.26 -10.92
CA ASP A 69 3.41 3.03 -10.62
C ASP A 69 4.36 1.98 -10.05
N GLN A 70 5.51 1.80 -10.68
CA GLN A 70 6.50 0.84 -10.20
C GLN A 70 7.01 1.22 -8.83
N HIS A 71 7.24 2.50 -8.63
CA HIS A 71 7.74 2.97 -7.34
C HIS A 71 6.73 2.71 -6.23
N ALA A 72 5.45 2.90 -6.54
CA ALA A 72 4.40 2.67 -5.57
C ALA A 72 4.35 1.20 -5.14
N LEU A 73 4.53 0.28 -6.08
CA LEU A 73 4.56 -1.13 -5.74
C LEU A 73 5.69 -1.45 -4.77
N GLU A 74 6.86 -0.87 -5.01
CA GLU A 74 7.99 -1.06 -4.10
C GLU A 74 7.73 -0.48 -2.74
N ILE A 75 7.14 0.71 -2.70
CA ILE A 75 6.85 1.37 -1.44
C ILE A 75 5.91 0.51 -0.59
N VAL A 76 4.86 -0.04 -1.22
CA VAL A 76 3.89 -0.85 -0.50
C VAL A 76 4.56 -2.12 0.03
N GLU A 77 5.41 -2.73 -0.78
CA GLU A 77 6.09 -3.94 -0.36
C GLU A 77 6.99 -3.68 0.85
N ARG A 78 7.72 -2.59 0.83
CA ARG A 78 8.59 -2.25 1.96
C ARG A 78 7.80 -1.83 3.18
N ALA A 79 6.70 -1.12 2.96
CA ALA A 79 5.86 -0.68 4.07
C ALA A 79 5.26 -1.88 4.79
N LYS A 80 4.90 -2.91 4.04
CA LYS A 80 4.32 -4.09 4.64
C LYS A 80 5.30 -4.75 5.60
N ALA A 81 6.58 -4.74 5.25
CA ALA A 81 7.60 -5.33 6.11
C ALA A 81 7.74 -4.59 7.43
N MET A 82 7.38 -3.31 7.45
CA MET A 82 7.49 -2.49 8.65
C MET A 82 6.19 -2.44 9.45
N ALA A 83 5.09 -2.90 8.89
CA ALA A 83 3.79 -2.82 9.55
C ALA A 83 3.35 -4.23 9.96
N PRO A 84 3.38 -4.54 11.25
CA PRO A 84 3.02 -5.89 11.68
C PRO A 84 1.54 -6.15 11.43
N ILE A 85 1.25 -7.37 11.05
CA ILE A 85 -0.13 -7.76 10.80
C ILE A 85 -0.87 -7.85 12.12
N PRO A 86 -2.03 -7.19 12.25
CA PRO A 86 -2.80 -7.28 13.49
C PRO A 86 -3.21 -8.72 13.77
N SER A 87 -3.29 -9.06 15.04
CA SER A 87 -3.61 -10.43 15.42
C SER A 87 -4.93 -10.89 14.87
N ALA A 88 -5.88 -9.97 14.68
CA ALA A 88 -7.20 -10.33 14.13
C ALA A 88 -7.12 -10.78 12.67
N LEU A 89 -6.05 -10.43 11.97
CA LEU A 89 -5.86 -10.84 10.58
C LEU A 89 -4.93 -12.03 10.43
N ARG A 90 -4.26 -12.41 11.47
CA ARG A 90 -3.32 -13.51 11.38
C ARG A 90 -4.06 -14.81 11.12
N GLY A 91 -3.49 -15.62 10.23
CA GLY A 91 -4.09 -16.89 9.88
C GLY A 91 -5.21 -16.76 8.88
N LYS A 92 -5.45 -15.57 8.35
CA LYS A 92 -6.52 -15.35 7.40
C LYS A 92 -5.95 -14.80 6.12
N GLU A 93 -6.62 -15.10 5.02
CA GLU A 93 -6.30 -14.48 3.74
C GLU A 93 -7.08 -13.19 3.64
N PHE A 94 -6.44 -12.15 3.14
CA PHE A 94 -7.13 -10.88 2.98
C PHE A 94 -6.44 -10.05 1.92
N ALA A 95 -7.12 -9.00 1.49
CA ALA A 95 -6.55 -8.03 0.55
C ALA A 95 -6.84 -6.64 1.09
N VAL A 96 -5.89 -5.74 0.88
CA VAL A 96 -6.05 -4.37 1.33
C VAL A 96 -5.59 -3.45 0.21
N ASP A 97 -6.34 -2.38 -0.03
CA ASP A 97 -6.01 -1.39 -1.04
C ASP A 97 -5.25 -0.26 -0.37
N VAL A 98 -4.08 0.06 -0.89
CA VAL A 98 -3.20 1.07 -0.32
C VAL A 98 -2.99 2.17 -1.34
N PRO A 99 -3.45 3.40 -1.07
CA PRO A 99 -3.19 4.50 -1.98
C PRO A 99 -1.81 5.09 -1.72
N VAL A 100 -1.09 5.38 -2.78
CA VAL A 100 0.21 6.05 -2.70
C VAL A 100 0.09 7.33 -3.51
N VAL A 101 0.23 8.47 -2.85
CA VAL A 101 0.05 9.76 -3.50
C VAL A 101 1.42 10.38 -3.75
N PHE A 102 1.66 10.72 -5.01
CA PHE A 102 2.87 11.45 -5.40
C PHE A 102 2.48 12.89 -5.70
N SER A 103 2.95 13.80 -4.88
CA SER A 103 2.63 15.20 -5.05
C SER A 103 3.88 16.02 -4.78
N LEU A 104 4.18 16.90 -5.72
CA LEU A 104 5.36 17.78 -5.59
C LEU A 104 5.07 18.97 -4.69
N ARG A 105 3.82 19.15 -4.30
CA ARG A 105 3.45 20.28 -3.47
C ARG A 105 3.08 19.85 -2.06
N GLU A 106 3.40 18.66 -1.69
CA GLU A 106 3.00 18.13 -0.42
C GLU A 106 3.77 18.84 0.69
N PRO A 107 3.09 19.55 1.56
CA PRO A 107 3.79 20.27 2.61
C PRO A 107 4.25 19.29 3.67
N GLY A 108 5.37 19.57 4.27
CA GLY A 108 5.86 18.75 5.33
C GLY A 108 6.30 17.38 4.87
N ALA A 109 6.45 17.24 3.63
CA ALA A 109 6.87 15.96 3.10
C ALA A 109 8.30 15.67 3.49
#